data_146760b05520363d7e94dc93409b1252
#
_entry.id   146760b05520363d7e94dc93409b1252
#
_cell.length_a   1.000
_cell.length_b   1.000
_cell.length_c   1.000
_cell.angle_alpha   90.00
_cell.angle_beta   90.00
_cell.angle_gamma   90.00
#
_symmetry.space_group_name_H-M   'P 1'
#
loop_
_entity.id
_entity.type
_entity.pdbx_description
1 polymer ?
#
loop_
_entity_poly.entity_id
_entity_poly.type
_entity_poly.pdbx_seq_one_letter_code
_entity_poly.pdbx_strand_id
1 'polypeptide(L)'
;MVHLDVKKVGKIPDGGGWRTHGRGSAQALKSKRGPGARVGYTYLHSAVDGFSRLAYTEALDDEKAVTTIGFFARARTFFAAHGIHRIHRVVTDNGANYRARDFTRTVKALASRHQRIRAYTPRHNGKVERYNRLLVDEVLYTRTYTSEHARRTAVAVCVNYYNYHRPHTACGDQPPASRTPDRVNNVTPSYS
;
A
#
# COMPACT_ATOMS: atom_id res chain seq x y z
N MET A 1 -0.56 10.33 -13.52
CA MET A 1 0.78 9.84 -13.12
C MET A 1 0.61 9.08 -11.83
N VAL A 2 1.10 7.85 -11.76
CA VAL A 2 0.97 6.98 -10.58
C VAL A 2 2.34 6.73 -9.95
N HIS A 3 2.43 6.85 -8.63
CA HIS A 3 3.61 6.57 -7.83
C HIS A 3 3.47 5.21 -7.19
N LEU A 4 4.48 4.36 -7.29
CA LEU A 4 4.52 3.04 -6.65
C LEU A 4 5.61 2.98 -5.58
N ASP A 5 5.32 2.25 -4.51
CA ASP A 5 6.27 1.94 -3.46
C ASP A 5 5.88 0.64 -2.73
N VAL A 6 6.84 0.03 -2.04
CA VAL A 6 6.63 -1.16 -1.22
C VAL A 6 7.11 -0.90 0.20
N LYS A 7 6.19 -1.04 1.15
CA LYS A 7 6.51 -0.95 2.59
C LYS A 7 6.59 -2.34 3.20
N LYS A 8 7.79 -2.75 3.60
CA LYS A 8 8.04 -4.01 4.30
C LYS A 8 7.72 -3.89 5.78
N VAL A 9 6.89 -4.77 6.31
CA VAL A 9 6.49 -4.81 7.73
C VAL A 9 6.56 -6.23 8.27
N GLY A 10 7.07 -6.41 9.49
CA GLY A 10 7.10 -7.73 10.13
C GLY A 10 5.69 -8.29 10.32
N LYS A 11 5.47 -9.56 10.00
CA LYS A 11 4.19 -10.24 10.25
C LYS A 11 3.92 -10.33 11.75
N ILE A 12 2.65 -10.37 12.09
CA ILE A 12 2.18 -10.56 13.47
C ILE A 12 1.89 -12.04 13.66
N PRO A 13 2.48 -12.70 14.65
CA PRO A 13 2.16 -14.09 14.96
C PRO A 13 0.73 -14.21 15.48
N ASP A 14 0.12 -15.37 15.31
CA ASP A 14 -1.18 -15.67 15.89
C ASP A 14 -1.17 -15.54 17.41
N GLY A 15 -2.20 -14.92 17.95
CA GLY A 15 -2.25 -14.52 19.35
C GLY A 15 -1.56 -13.18 19.66
N GLY A 16 -0.89 -12.56 18.67
CA GLY A 16 -0.16 -11.30 18.85
C GLY A 16 1.31 -11.47 19.17
N GLY A 17 2.06 -10.39 19.05
CA GLY A 17 3.48 -10.33 19.35
C GLY A 17 3.81 -9.44 20.56
N TRP A 18 5.06 -8.97 20.63
CA TRP A 18 5.53 -8.12 21.72
C TRP A 18 4.76 -6.79 21.90
N ARG A 19 4.10 -6.30 20.85
CA ARG A 19 3.26 -5.09 20.95
C ARG A 19 1.95 -5.38 21.71
N THR A 20 1.44 -6.61 21.61
CA THR A 20 0.21 -7.04 22.29
C THR A 20 0.48 -7.41 23.75
N HIS A 21 1.60 -8.09 24.00
CA HIS A 21 1.89 -8.71 25.30
C HIS A 21 2.98 -7.98 26.11
N GLY A 22 3.61 -6.95 25.53
CA GLY A 22 4.78 -6.30 26.14
C GLY A 22 6.11 -6.97 25.76
N ARG A 23 7.18 -6.17 25.73
CA ARG A 23 8.54 -6.67 25.47
C ARG A 23 8.99 -7.56 26.63
N GLY A 24 9.51 -8.74 26.31
CA GLY A 24 10.03 -9.67 27.33
C GLY A 24 8.99 -10.55 28.01
N SER A 25 7.68 -10.37 27.71
CA SER A 25 6.64 -11.26 28.26
C SER A 25 6.83 -12.70 27.79
N ALA A 26 6.39 -13.66 28.62
CA ALA A 26 6.46 -15.08 28.28
C ALA A 26 5.74 -15.40 26.95
N GLN A 27 4.60 -14.76 26.69
CA GLN A 27 3.84 -14.89 25.45
C GLN A 27 4.63 -14.35 24.25
N ALA A 28 5.24 -13.17 24.37
CA ALA A 28 6.05 -12.59 23.29
C ALA A 28 7.32 -13.42 23.01
N LEU A 29 7.91 -14.03 24.03
CA LEU A 29 9.06 -14.94 23.89
C LEU A 29 8.64 -16.27 23.27
N LYS A 30 7.51 -16.84 23.68
CA LYS A 30 6.94 -18.07 23.10
C LYS A 30 6.64 -17.89 21.61
N SER A 31 6.07 -16.78 21.19
CA SER A 31 5.80 -16.47 19.78
C SER A 31 7.06 -16.36 18.91
N LYS A 32 8.25 -16.16 19.54
CA LYS A 32 9.55 -16.14 18.84
C LYS A 32 10.23 -17.49 18.73
N ARG A 33 9.87 -18.47 19.55
CA ARG A 33 10.59 -19.76 19.70
C ARG A 33 9.77 -20.98 19.27
N GLY A 34 8.46 -20.86 19.09
CA GLY A 34 7.56 -21.94 18.71
C GLY A 34 7.58 -22.29 17.22
N PRO A 35 6.87 -23.36 16.80
CA PRO A 35 6.59 -23.62 15.39
C PRO A 35 5.98 -22.37 14.74
N GLY A 36 6.56 -21.92 13.64
CA GLY A 36 6.15 -20.65 13.01
C GLY A 36 6.84 -19.39 13.56
N ALA A 37 7.83 -19.50 14.44
CA ALA A 37 8.55 -18.37 15.06
C ALA A 37 9.18 -17.38 14.07
N ARG A 38 9.49 -17.81 12.84
CA ARG A 38 9.89 -16.94 11.73
C ARG A 38 8.67 -16.52 10.94
N VAL A 39 7.87 -15.64 11.50
CA VAL A 39 6.63 -15.18 10.85
C VAL A 39 6.88 -14.41 9.55
N GLY A 40 8.13 -14.01 9.27
CA GLY A 40 8.50 -13.32 8.04
C GLY A 40 7.96 -11.89 7.95
N TYR A 41 7.70 -11.47 6.72
CA TYR A 41 7.26 -10.10 6.43
C TYR A 41 6.00 -10.10 5.57
N THR A 42 5.22 -9.06 5.71
CA THR A 42 4.19 -8.65 4.77
C THR A 42 4.71 -7.43 4.02
N TYR A 43 4.42 -7.37 2.74
CA TYR A 43 4.83 -6.29 1.85
C TYR A 43 3.59 -5.52 1.41
N LEU A 44 3.46 -4.29 1.87
CA LEU A 44 2.39 -3.41 1.44
C LEU A 44 2.81 -2.75 0.14
N HIS A 45 2.26 -3.23 -0.96
CA HIS A 45 2.42 -2.61 -2.26
C HIS A 45 1.40 -1.48 -2.38
N SER A 46 1.85 -0.26 -2.62
CA SER A 46 1.01 0.92 -2.72
C SER A 46 1.17 1.62 -4.05
N ALA A 47 0.06 2.07 -4.62
CA ALA A 47 -0.02 2.90 -5.81
C ALA A 47 -0.84 4.14 -5.50
N VAL A 48 -0.31 5.33 -5.79
CA VAL A 48 -1.01 6.60 -5.52
C VAL A 48 -1.03 7.44 -6.79
N ASP A 49 -2.23 7.86 -7.21
CA ASP A 49 -2.33 8.81 -8.31
C ASP A 49 -1.84 10.21 -7.90
N GLY A 50 -1.01 10.76 -8.74
CA GLY A 50 -0.35 12.04 -8.49
C GLY A 50 -1.27 13.25 -8.48
N PHE A 51 -2.44 13.18 -9.11
CA PHE A 51 -3.41 14.26 -9.20
C PHE A 51 -4.51 14.13 -8.13
N SER A 52 -5.28 13.05 -8.19
CA SER A 52 -6.41 12.82 -7.28
C SER A 52 -5.98 12.43 -5.86
N ARG A 53 -4.76 11.91 -5.69
CA ARG A 53 -4.28 11.25 -4.46
C ARG A 53 -4.96 9.92 -4.17
N LEU A 54 -5.85 9.45 -5.04
CA LEU A 54 -6.46 8.14 -4.91
C LEU A 54 -5.38 7.06 -4.73
N ALA A 55 -5.56 6.17 -3.78
CA ALA A 55 -4.59 5.16 -3.41
C ALA A 55 -5.14 3.75 -3.54
N TYR A 56 -4.31 2.83 -4.02
CA TYR A 56 -4.57 1.40 -4.03
C TYR A 56 -3.45 0.68 -3.29
N THR A 57 -3.80 -0.20 -2.35
CA THR A 57 -2.81 -0.92 -1.55
C THR A 57 -3.21 -2.37 -1.37
N GLU A 58 -2.22 -3.26 -1.53
CA GLU A 58 -2.36 -4.68 -1.23
C GLU A 58 -1.28 -5.14 -0.26
N ALA A 59 -1.66 -6.03 0.65
CA ALA A 59 -0.74 -6.72 1.55
C ALA A 59 -0.35 -8.07 0.94
N LEU A 60 0.83 -8.14 0.35
CA LEU A 60 1.36 -9.31 -0.36
C LEU A 60 2.49 -9.99 0.42
N ASP A 61 2.88 -11.19 0.00
CA ASP A 61 3.84 -12.00 0.75
C ASP A 61 5.29 -11.79 0.33
N ASP A 62 5.53 -11.11 -0.78
CA ASP A 62 6.87 -10.74 -1.25
C ASP A 62 6.88 -9.44 -2.09
N GLU A 63 8.07 -9.00 -2.45
CA GLU A 63 8.32 -7.86 -3.35
C GLU A 63 8.99 -8.28 -4.66
N LYS A 64 8.79 -9.52 -5.12
CA LYS A 64 9.36 -9.99 -6.38
C LYS A 64 8.79 -9.23 -7.58
N ALA A 65 9.54 -9.20 -8.66
CA ALA A 65 9.11 -8.51 -9.88
C ALA A 65 7.75 -9.04 -10.40
N VAL A 66 7.54 -10.35 -10.39
CA VAL A 66 6.28 -10.98 -10.84
C VAL A 66 5.10 -10.55 -9.96
N THR A 67 5.29 -10.49 -8.65
CA THR A 67 4.28 -10.03 -7.68
C THR A 67 3.97 -8.56 -7.89
N THR A 68 4.99 -7.73 -8.09
CA THR A 68 4.84 -6.30 -8.36
C THR A 68 4.15 -6.03 -9.70
N ILE A 69 4.40 -6.85 -10.73
CA ILE A 69 3.70 -6.79 -12.02
C ILE A 69 2.21 -7.09 -11.84
N GLY A 70 1.87 -8.16 -11.14
CA GLY A 70 0.48 -8.51 -10.85
C GLY A 70 -0.24 -7.42 -10.05
N PHE A 71 0.42 -6.88 -9.03
CA PHE A 71 -0.08 -5.73 -8.27
C PHE A 71 -0.37 -4.53 -9.18
N PHE A 72 0.58 -4.16 -10.05
CA PHE A 72 0.40 -3.01 -10.96
C PHE A 72 -0.76 -3.20 -11.92
N ALA A 73 -0.97 -4.41 -12.44
CA ALA A 73 -2.12 -4.72 -13.29
C ALA A 73 -3.45 -4.51 -12.56
N ARG A 74 -3.58 -5.00 -11.31
CA ARG A 74 -4.78 -4.79 -10.48
C ARG A 74 -4.98 -3.32 -10.08
N ALA A 75 -3.89 -2.62 -9.72
CA ALA A 75 -3.94 -1.19 -9.45
C ALA A 75 -4.44 -0.40 -10.65
N ARG A 76 -4.01 -0.75 -11.87
CA ARG A 76 -4.49 -0.15 -13.11
C ARG A 76 -6.00 -0.36 -13.29
N THR A 77 -6.50 -1.57 -13.05
CA THR A 77 -7.95 -1.88 -13.11
C THR A 77 -8.72 -1.03 -12.09
N PHE A 78 -8.21 -0.93 -10.85
CA PHE A 78 -8.80 -0.07 -9.83
C PHE A 78 -8.86 1.40 -10.27
N PHE A 79 -7.80 1.96 -10.82
CA PHE A 79 -7.80 3.34 -11.31
C PHE A 79 -8.75 3.53 -12.50
N ALA A 80 -8.83 2.55 -13.40
CA ALA A 80 -9.76 2.60 -14.53
C ALA A 80 -11.23 2.61 -14.07
N ALA A 81 -11.57 1.85 -13.02
CA ALA A 81 -12.90 1.87 -12.42
C ALA A 81 -13.28 3.23 -11.78
N HIS A 82 -12.30 4.12 -11.59
CA HIS A 82 -12.49 5.49 -11.10
C HIS A 82 -12.31 6.54 -12.22
N GLY A 83 -12.43 6.14 -13.48
CA GLY A 83 -12.30 7.02 -14.65
C GLY A 83 -10.85 7.37 -15.02
N ILE A 84 -9.85 6.80 -14.33
CA ILE A 84 -8.43 7.04 -14.68
C ILE A 84 -7.97 5.95 -15.65
N HIS A 85 -8.49 5.99 -16.87
CA HIS A 85 -8.25 4.96 -17.89
C HIS A 85 -6.82 4.97 -18.45
N ARG A 86 -6.12 6.10 -18.40
CA ARG A 86 -4.77 6.25 -18.95
C ARG A 86 -3.77 6.70 -17.91
N ILE A 87 -2.76 5.85 -17.65
CA ILE A 87 -1.61 6.16 -16.80
C ILE A 87 -0.45 6.62 -17.71
N HIS A 88 -0.21 7.92 -17.79
CA HIS A 88 0.85 8.50 -18.63
C HIS A 88 2.26 8.19 -18.11
N ARG A 89 2.41 7.99 -16.80
CA ARG A 89 3.71 7.77 -16.17
C ARG A 89 3.56 6.98 -14.89
N VAL A 90 4.43 6.00 -14.71
CA VAL A 90 4.64 5.28 -13.45
C VAL A 90 5.97 5.72 -12.87
N VAL A 91 5.97 6.20 -11.63
CA VAL A 91 7.15 6.62 -10.88
C VAL A 91 7.43 5.60 -9.79
N THR A 92 8.68 5.13 -9.71
CA THR A 92 9.13 4.16 -8.70
C THR A 92 10.47 4.59 -8.13
N ASP A 93 10.84 4.01 -7.01
CA ASP A 93 12.22 4.02 -6.56
C ASP A 93 13.13 3.09 -7.42
N ASN A 94 14.34 2.82 -6.93
CA ASN A 94 15.30 1.95 -7.59
C ASN A 94 15.34 0.53 -6.98
N GLY A 95 14.26 0.07 -6.34
CA GLY A 95 14.13 -1.29 -5.84
C GLY A 95 14.39 -2.36 -6.92
N ALA A 96 14.88 -3.53 -6.51
CA ALA A 96 15.24 -4.61 -7.45
C ALA A 96 14.05 -5.05 -8.31
N ASN A 97 12.84 -5.12 -7.71
CA ASN A 97 11.58 -5.43 -8.38
C ASN A 97 11.26 -4.43 -9.51
N TYR A 98 11.48 -3.12 -9.28
CA TYR A 98 11.25 -2.06 -10.26
C TYR A 98 12.35 -1.95 -11.32
N ARG A 99 13.57 -2.44 -11.02
CA ARG A 99 14.68 -2.51 -11.98
C ARG A 99 14.57 -3.69 -12.94
N ALA A 100 13.76 -4.68 -12.62
CA ALA A 100 13.54 -5.85 -13.45
C ALA A 100 13.09 -5.47 -14.86
N ARG A 101 13.66 -6.15 -15.88
CA ARG A 101 13.32 -5.90 -17.29
C ARG A 101 11.85 -6.16 -17.57
N ASP A 102 11.29 -7.24 -16.98
CA ASP A 102 9.90 -7.63 -17.16
C ASP A 102 8.94 -6.59 -16.59
N PHE A 103 9.23 -6.03 -15.41
CA PHE A 103 8.44 -4.93 -14.85
C PHE A 103 8.47 -3.71 -15.78
N THR A 104 9.64 -3.29 -16.23
CA THR A 104 9.77 -2.15 -17.15
C THR A 104 9.03 -2.39 -18.46
N ARG A 105 9.11 -3.61 -19.02
CA ARG A 105 8.38 -3.98 -20.25
C ARG A 105 6.87 -3.92 -20.04
N THR A 106 6.36 -4.48 -18.94
CA THR A 106 4.94 -4.48 -18.60
C THR A 106 4.42 -3.06 -18.39
N VAL A 107 5.16 -2.22 -17.66
CA VAL A 107 4.76 -0.82 -17.46
C VAL A 107 4.69 -0.08 -18.80
N LYS A 108 5.64 -0.27 -19.72
CA LYS A 108 5.61 0.33 -21.05
C LYS A 108 4.43 -0.15 -21.90
N ALA A 109 4.00 -1.39 -21.73
CA ALA A 109 2.84 -1.93 -22.44
C ALA A 109 1.49 -1.44 -21.86
N LEU A 110 1.41 -1.25 -20.54
CA LEU A 110 0.18 -0.89 -19.83
C LEU A 110 0.07 0.60 -19.48
N ALA A 111 1.18 1.32 -19.52
CA ALA A 111 1.29 2.75 -19.26
C ALA A 111 2.27 3.38 -20.25
N SER A 112 2.26 4.69 -20.39
CA SER A 112 3.07 5.36 -21.42
C SER A 112 4.56 5.42 -21.08
N ARG A 113 4.95 5.49 -19.81
CA ARG A 113 6.35 5.66 -19.38
C ARG A 113 6.62 5.11 -17.98
N HIS A 114 7.71 4.37 -17.81
CA HIS A 114 8.31 4.06 -16.52
C HIS A 114 9.43 5.07 -16.21
N GLN A 115 9.36 5.72 -15.07
CA GLN A 115 10.38 6.64 -14.58
C GLN A 115 10.83 6.21 -13.18
N ARG A 116 12.09 5.85 -13.06
CA ARG A 116 12.73 5.67 -11.75
C ARG A 116 13.22 7.02 -11.22
N ILE A 117 13.12 7.22 -9.91
CA ILE A 117 13.68 8.42 -9.28
C ILE A 117 15.22 8.41 -9.42
N ARG A 118 15.81 9.61 -9.41
CA ARG A 118 17.27 9.73 -9.32
C ARG A 118 17.73 9.25 -7.93
N ALA A 119 18.91 8.66 -7.87
CA ALA A 119 19.53 8.32 -6.60
C ALA A 119 19.59 9.57 -5.70
N TYR A 120 19.36 9.36 -4.41
CA TYR A 120 19.37 10.43 -3.39
C TYR A 120 18.37 11.58 -3.63
N THR A 121 17.30 11.36 -4.40
CA THR A 121 16.28 12.38 -4.66
C THR A 121 14.87 11.87 -4.29
N PRO A 122 14.57 11.65 -3.01
CA PRO A 122 13.31 11.07 -2.54
C PRO A 122 12.09 11.95 -2.89
N ARG A 123 12.26 13.26 -3.05
CA ARG A 123 11.17 14.20 -3.39
C ARG A 123 10.34 13.76 -4.58
N HIS A 124 10.90 12.99 -5.51
CA HIS A 124 10.20 12.54 -6.71
C HIS A 124 9.15 11.45 -6.43
N ASN A 125 9.27 10.69 -5.33
CA ASN A 125 8.29 9.68 -4.92
C ASN A 125 7.50 10.07 -3.65
N GLY A 126 7.66 11.31 -3.19
CA GLY A 126 7.12 11.81 -1.93
C GLY A 126 5.61 11.64 -1.72
N LYS A 127 4.81 11.45 -2.80
CA LYS A 127 3.36 11.24 -2.67
C LYS A 127 3.02 9.89 -2.08
N VAL A 128 3.61 8.82 -2.61
CA VAL A 128 3.40 7.47 -2.07
C VAL A 128 4.15 7.28 -0.76
N GLU A 129 5.32 7.91 -0.57
CA GLU A 129 6.04 7.88 0.70
C GLU A 129 5.20 8.52 1.83
N ARG A 130 4.58 9.68 1.57
CA ARG A 130 3.67 10.34 2.52
C ARG A 130 2.45 9.48 2.82
N TYR A 131 1.88 8.83 1.81
CA TYR A 131 0.78 7.89 1.97
C TYR A 131 1.20 6.66 2.81
N ASN A 132 2.35 6.07 2.53
CA ASN A 132 2.87 4.95 3.32
C ASN A 132 3.17 5.37 4.77
N ARG A 133 3.62 6.61 4.98
CA ARG A 133 3.79 7.15 6.33
C ARG A 133 2.44 7.25 7.07
N LEU A 134 1.39 7.69 6.39
CA LEU A 134 0.04 7.71 6.97
C LEU A 134 -0.39 6.30 7.41
N LEU A 135 -0.18 5.27 6.58
CA LEU A 135 -0.47 3.89 6.97
C LEU A 135 0.34 3.45 8.21
N VAL A 136 1.60 3.89 8.31
CA VAL A 136 2.44 3.63 9.49
C VAL A 136 1.87 4.28 10.73
N ASP A 137 1.54 5.56 10.65
CA ASP A 137 1.17 6.40 11.77
C ASP A 137 -0.28 6.14 12.24
N GLU A 138 -1.20 5.76 11.34
CA GLU A 138 -2.61 5.61 11.68
C GLU A 138 -3.08 4.17 11.83
N VAL A 139 -2.36 3.20 11.26
CA VAL A 139 -2.81 1.79 11.26
C VAL A 139 -1.73 0.84 11.77
N LEU A 140 -0.55 0.82 11.13
CA LEU A 140 0.39 -0.30 11.33
C LEU A 140 0.93 -0.39 12.73
N TYR A 141 1.10 0.74 13.40
CA TYR A 141 1.75 0.81 14.71
C TYR A 141 0.95 1.53 15.80
N THR A 142 -0.15 2.15 15.46
CA THR A 142 -1.03 2.86 16.42
C THR A 142 -1.89 1.89 17.22
N ARG A 143 -2.21 0.75 16.62
CA ARG A 143 -3.04 -0.28 17.25
C ARG A 143 -2.23 -1.55 17.48
N THR A 144 -2.64 -2.33 18.47
CA THR A 144 -2.15 -3.70 18.67
C THR A 144 -3.06 -4.67 17.93
N TYR A 145 -2.46 -5.65 17.28
CA TYR A 145 -3.18 -6.67 16.52
C TYR A 145 -2.81 -8.05 17.06
N THR A 146 -3.80 -8.92 17.17
CA THR A 146 -3.63 -10.30 17.62
C THR A 146 -3.27 -11.27 16.50
N SER A 147 -3.39 -10.82 15.23
CA SER A 147 -3.00 -11.61 14.06
C SER A 147 -2.64 -10.73 12.87
N GLU A 148 -1.91 -11.30 11.92
CA GLU A 148 -1.62 -10.64 10.65
C GLU A 148 -2.89 -10.39 9.82
N HIS A 149 -3.85 -11.31 9.89
CA HIS A 149 -5.14 -11.15 9.23
C HIS A 149 -5.89 -9.90 9.72
N ALA A 150 -5.98 -9.72 11.05
CA ALA A 150 -6.62 -8.53 11.63
C ALA A 150 -5.95 -7.23 11.17
N ARG A 151 -4.61 -7.20 11.06
CA ARG A 151 -3.90 -6.03 10.54
C ARG A 151 -4.18 -5.81 9.05
N ARG A 152 -4.18 -6.86 8.22
CA ARG A 152 -4.50 -6.75 6.78
C ARG A 152 -5.91 -6.18 6.57
N THR A 153 -6.88 -6.63 7.35
CA THR A 153 -8.26 -6.08 7.35
C THR A 153 -8.26 -4.60 7.74
N ALA A 154 -7.56 -4.22 8.80
CA ALA A 154 -7.49 -2.83 9.23
C ALA A 154 -6.82 -1.92 8.17
N VAL A 155 -5.80 -2.42 7.44
CA VAL A 155 -5.20 -1.71 6.31
C VAL A 155 -6.25 -1.47 5.21
N ALA A 156 -7.02 -2.50 4.83
CA ALA A 156 -8.05 -2.37 3.80
C ALA A 156 -9.12 -1.32 4.18
N VAL A 157 -9.58 -1.35 5.44
CA VAL A 157 -10.53 -0.36 5.98
C VAL A 157 -9.93 1.05 5.94
N CYS A 158 -8.67 1.21 6.34
CA CYS A 158 -8.00 2.50 6.30
C CYS A 158 -7.84 3.05 4.87
N VAL A 159 -7.49 2.19 3.91
CA VAL A 159 -7.38 2.58 2.49
C VAL A 159 -8.74 3.05 1.95
N ASN A 160 -9.81 2.36 2.30
CA ASN A 160 -11.17 2.78 1.95
C ASN A 160 -11.50 4.15 2.56
N TYR A 161 -11.30 4.30 3.89
CA TYR A 161 -11.52 5.57 4.58
C TYR A 161 -10.68 6.70 3.97
N TYR A 162 -9.40 6.47 3.69
CA TYR A 162 -8.51 7.43 3.05
C TYR A 162 -9.06 7.92 1.70
N ASN A 163 -9.53 7.01 0.88
CA ASN A 163 -9.99 7.33 -0.47
C ASN A 163 -11.32 8.08 -0.50
N TYR A 164 -12.26 7.72 0.38
CA TYR A 164 -13.65 8.16 0.24
C TYR A 164 -14.16 9.07 1.37
N HIS A 165 -13.45 9.13 2.48
CA HIS A 165 -13.94 9.85 3.66
C HIS A 165 -12.94 10.83 4.27
N ARG A 166 -11.62 10.57 4.13
CA ARG A 166 -10.60 11.39 4.75
C ARG A 166 -10.44 12.73 4.02
N PRO A 167 -10.58 13.88 4.71
CA PRO A 167 -10.22 15.19 4.14
C PRO A 167 -8.74 15.21 3.75
N HIS A 168 -8.44 15.75 2.58
CA HIS A 168 -7.08 15.87 2.07
C HIS A 168 -6.83 17.29 1.55
N THR A 169 -5.89 18.01 2.15
CA THR A 169 -5.57 19.41 1.82
C THR A 169 -5.30 19.63 0.33
N ALA A 170 -4.55 18.72 -0.32
CA ALA A 170 -4.30 18.82 -1.77
C ALA A 170 -5.56 18.58 -2.63
N CYS A 171 -6.67 18.17 -2.03
CA CYS A 171 -7.96 17.96 -2.67
C CYS A 171 -9.01 19.02 -2.25
N GLY A 172 -8.58 20.13 -1.65
CA GLY A 172 -9.48 21.15 -1.11
C GLY A 172 -10.30 20.64 0.06
N ASP A 173 -9.65 19.91 0.96
CA ASP A 173 -10.21 19.25 2.13
C ASP A 173 -11.36 18.26 1.84
N GLN A 174 -11.43 17.82 0.58
CA GLN A 174 -12.30 16.72 0.14
C GLN A 174 -11.51 15.40 0.07
N PRO A 175 -12.18 14.24 0.14
CA PRO A 175 -11.53 12.94 -0.05
C PRO A 175 -10.91 12.80 -1.44
N PRO A 176 -9.84 11.99 -1.61
CA PRO A 176 -9.21 11.73 -2.90
C PRO A 176 -10.16 11.33 -4.03
N ALA A 177 -11.18 10.53 -3.75
CA ALA A 177 -12.18 10.10 -4.73
C ALA A 177 -13.01 11.25 -5.31
N SER A 178 -13.12 12.39 -4.62
CA SER A 178 -13.83 13.57 -5.14
C SER A 178 -13.16 14.19 -6.36
N ARG A 179 -11.89 13.87 -6.60
CA ARG A 179 -11.08 14.37 -7.72
C ARG A 179 -10.91 13.36 -8.85
N THR A 180 -11.62 12.24 -8.80
CA THR A 180 -11.63 11.27 -9.89
C THR A 180 -12.71 11.65 -10.90
N PRO A 181 -12.52 11.35 -12.22
CA PRO A 181 -13.52 11.64 -13.24
C PRO A 181 -14.87 10.99 -12.95
N ASP A 182 -14.86 9.72 -12.56
CA ASP A 182 -16.05 8.99 -12.16
C ASP A 182 -16.15 9.03 -10.62
N ARG A 183 -17.16 9.73 -10.13
CA ARG A 183 -17.48 9.75 -8.70
C ARG A 183 -18.14 8.41 -8.36
N VAL A 184 -17.34 7.45 -7.94
CA VAL A 184 -17.86 6.19 -7.39
C VAL A 184 -18.36 6.48 -5.98
N ASN A 185 -19.69 6.55 -5.83
CA ASN A 185 -20.32 6.56 -4.51
C ASN A 185 -20.14 5.16 -3.91
N ASN A 186 -19.10 4.97 -3.14
CA ASN A 186 -18.92 3.73 -2.40
C ASN A 186 -19.83 3.77 -1.18
N VAL A 187 -21.06 3.32 -1.36
CA VAL A 187 -21.93 2.97 -0.25
C VAL A 187 -21.27 1.77 0.42
N THR A 188 -20.62 2.00 1.55
CA THR A 188 -20.13 0.89 2.39
C THR A 188 -21.27 -0.07 2.64
N PRO A 189 -21.15 -1.38 2.33
CA PRO A 189 -22.11 -2.35 2.85
C PRO A 189 -22.07 -2.21 4.38
N SER A 190 -23.21 -1.87 4.97
CA SER A 190 -23.39 -1.93 6.42
C SER A 190 -23.12 -3.37 6.84
N TYR A 191 -22.06 -3.58 7.59
CA TYR A 191 -21.87 -4.82 8.32
C TYR A 191 -22.92 -4.85 9.43
N SER A 192 -24.03 -5.53 9.17
CA SER A 192 -24.95 -6.02 10.18
C SER A 192 -24.38 -7.28 10.83
#